data_f1cec8e2c9821e59fc056ae2f9adfb6c
#
_entry.id   f1cec8e2c9821e59fc056ae2f9adfb6c
#
_cell.length_a   1.000
_cell.length_b   1.000
_cell.length_c   1.000
_cell.angle_alpha   90.00
_cell.angle_beta   90.00
_cell.angle_gamma   90.00
#
_symmetry.space_group_name_H-M   'P 1'
#
loop_
_entity.id
_entity.type
_entity.pdbx_description
1 polymer ?
#
loop_
_entity_poly.entity_id
_entity_poly.type
_entity_poly.pdbx_seq_one_letter_code
_entity_poly.pdbx_strand_id
1 'polypeptide(L)'
;MLFRRPAKPRPRKRDALSAQQTETGGGLTPMLYLERWCNMTNRLTPSRLASILQAADDGDITEQHVLFADMEDRCEHLAAEIAKRKRALLTLDWEILPGRAKDKRAEGVAAAVREQFDILPTTSDLLLDLADGIGHGFAALEIEWTQTGGLHI
;
A
#
# COMPACT_ATOMS: atom_id res chain seq x y z
N MET A 1 8.90 -54.89 -23.71
CA MET A 1 8.49 -54.14 -22.51
C MET A 1 8.87 -52.67 -22.70
N LEU A 2 7.93 -51.81 -23.09
CA LEU A 2 8.19 -50.36 -23.32
C LEU A 2 7.90 -49.60 -22.06
N PHE A 3 8.93 -49.03 -21.41
CA PHE A 3 8.78 -48.14 -20.27
C PHE A 3 8.22 -46.80 -20.75
N ARG A 4 6.95 -46.53 -20.43
CA ARG A 4 6.32 -45.22 -20.61
C ARG A 4 6.83 -44.27 -19.49
N ARG A 5 7.58 -43.23 -19.86
CA ARG A 5 7.95 -42.16 -18.91
C ARG A 5 6.68 -41.47 -18.40
N PRO A 6 6.55 -41.24 -17.08
CA PRO A 6 5.43 -40.47 -16.53
C PRO A 6 5.47 -39.03 -17.08
N ALA A 7 4.31 -38.52 -17.48
CA ALA A 7 4.16 -37.15 -17.95
C ALA A 7 4.50 -36.16 -16.83
N LYS A 8 5.28 -35.14 -17.15
CA LYS A 8 5.56 -34.03 -16.23
C LYS A 8 4.24 -33.41 -15.77
N PRO A 9 4.04 -33.18 -14.46
CA PRO A 9 2.86 -32.51 -13.95
C PRO A 9 2.77 -31.08 -14.56
N ARG A 10 1.59 -30.73 -15.07
CA ARG A 10 1.33 -29.37 -15.54
C ARG A 10 1.39 -28.40 -14.34
N PRO A 11 2.07 -27.26 -14.45
CA PRO A 11 2.13 -26.28 -13.37
C PRO A 11 0.70 -25.84 -13.02
N ARG A 12 0.40 -25.78 -11.72
CA ARG A 12 -0.89 -25.31 -11.22
C ARG A 12 -1.01 -23.81 -11.52
N LYS A 13 -2.24 -23.36 -11.78
CA LYS A 13 -2.54 -21.95 -12.11
C LYS A 13 -1.97 -20.93 -11.09
N ARG A 14 -1.73 -21.37 -9.84
CA ARG A 14 -1.05 -20.57 -8.80
C ARG A 14 0.43 -20.32 -9.09
N ASP A 15 1.13 -21.31 -9.64
CA ASP A 15 2.57 -21.19 -9.95
C ASP A 15 2.79 -20.23 -11.14
N ALA A 16 1.82 -20.14 -12.06
CA ALA A 16 1.84 -19.18 -13.16
C ALA A 16 1.59 -17.73 -12.70
N LEU A 17 0.75 -17.53 -11.69
CA LEU A 17 0.51 -16.20 -11.09
C LEU A 17 1.71 -15.73 -10.25
N SER A 18 2.35 -16.65 -9.51
CA SER A 18 3.58 -16.37 -8.76
C SER A 18 4.75 -16.01 -9.68
N ALA A 19 4.90 -16.72 -10.82
CA ALA A 19 5.92 -16.39 -11.82
C ALA A 19 5.69 -15.01 -12.47
N GLN A 20 4.43 -14.63 -12.74
CA GLN A 20 4.11 -13.32 -13.27
C GLN A 20 4.38 -12.19 -12.26
N GLN A 21 4.14 -12.40 -10.97
CA GLN A 21 4.46 -11.41 -9.93
C GLN A 21 5.97 -11.21 -9.75
N THR A 22 6.78 -12.25 -9.95
CA THR A 22 8.25 -12.15 -9.87
C THR A 22 8.86 -11.44 -11.09
N GLU A 23 8.22 -11.52 -12.26
CA GLU A 23 8.68 -10.83 -13.47
C GLU A 23 8.25 -9.35 -13.52
N THR A 24 7.22 -8.94 -12.78
CA THR A 24 6.79 -7.54 -12.66
C THR A 24 7.67 -6.72 -11.70
N GLY A 25 8.66 -7.34 -11.05
CA GLY A 25 9.80 -6.67 -10.42
C GLY A 25 10.79 -6.02 -11.38
N GLY A 26 10.52 -6.05 -12.70
CA GLY A 26 11.09 -5.15 -13.69
C GLY A 26 10.56 -3.75 -13.42
N GLY A 27 11.35 -2.95 -12.69
CA GLY A 27 10.99 -1.64 -12.20
C GLY A 27 10.21 -0.84 -13.25
N LEU A 28 9.06 -0.36 -12.86
CA LEU A 28 8.46 0.80 -13.49
C LEU A 28 9.58 1.85 -13.51
N THR A 29 10.20 2.01 -14.68
CA THR A 29 11.26 3.02 -14.81
C THR A 29 10.65 4.34 -14.34
N PRO A 30 11.34 5.10 -13.47
CA PRO A 30 10.85 6.39 -12.97
C PRO A 30 10.32 7.30 -14.07
N MET A 31 10.78 7.10 -15.29
CA MET A 31 10.41 7.84 -16.50
C MET A 31 8.96 7.57 -16.96
N LEU A 32 8.47 6.31 -16.87
CA LEU A 32 7.06 5.99 -17.19
C LEU A 32 6.11 6.56 -16.13
N TYR A 33 6.56 6.65 -14.90
CA TYR A 33 5.83 7.29 -13.82
C TYR A 33 5.71 8.80 -14.07
N LEU A 34 6.82 9.47 -14.39
CA LEU A 34 6.87 10.91 -14.69
C LEU A 34 6.05 11.29 -15.93
N GLU A 35 6.08 10.53 -17.02
CA GLU A 35 5.29 10.83 -18.23
C GLU A 35 3.78 10.73 -17.98
N ARG A 36 3.35 9.79 -17.15
CA ARG A 36 1.93 9.64 -16.79
C ARG A 36 1.44 10.78 -15.90
N TRP A 37 2.30 11.31 -15.03
CA TRP A 37 1.99 12.40 -14.10
C TRP A 37 2.01 13.78 -14.77
N CYS A 38 2.97 14.05 -15.64
CA CYS A 38 3.10 15.35 -16.31
C CYS A 38 1.93 15.69 -17.26
N ASN A 39 1.10 14.73 -17.65
CA ASN A 39 0.06 14.92 -18.64
C ASN A 39 -1.37 15.09 -18.09
N MET A 40 -1.63 14.78 -16.82
CA MET A 40 -3.01 14.78 -16.30
C MET A 40 -3.56 16.18 -16.05
N THR A 41 -2.82 17.07 -15.42
CA THR A 41 -3.30 18.41 -15.05
C THR A 41 -3.25 19.42 -16.17
N ASN A 42 -2.35 19.29 -17.13
CA ASN A 42 -2.26 20.24 -18.27
C ASN A 42 -3.51 20.25 -19.17
N ARG A 43 -4.44 19.29 -19.00
CA ARG A 43 -5.67 19.15 -19.78
C ARG A 43 -6.89 18.82 -18.94
N LEU A 44 -6.89 19.18 -17.67
CA LEU A 44 -8.03 18.93 -16.79
C LEU A 44 -9.18 19.90 -17.17
N THR A 45 -10.21 19.37 -17.81
CA THR A 45 -11.45 20.09 -18.07
C THR A 45 -12.51 19.70 -17.04
N PRO A 46 -13.54 20.54 -16.80
CA PRO A 46 -14.63 20.19 -15.89
C PRO A 46 -15.32 18.86 -16.24
N SER A 47 -15.47 18.54 -17.53
CA SER A 47 -16.07 17.28 -17.96
C SER A 47 -15.16 16.08 -17.67
N ARG A 48 -13.84 16.24 -17.84
CA ARG A 48 -12.88 15.19 -17.48
C ARG A 48 -12.83 14.96 -15.97
N LEU A 49 -12.86 16.03 -15.19
CA LEU A 49 -12.94 15.90 -13.73
C LEU A 49 -14.19 15.13 -13.31
N ALA A 50 -15.36 15.49 -13.89
CA ALA A 50 -16.59 14.78 -13.60
C ALA A 50 -16.51 13.28 -13.96
N SER A 51 -15.87 12.94 -15.10
CA SER A 51 -15.70 11.52 -15.49
C SER A 51 -14.76 10.75 -14.54
N ILE A 52 -13.69 11.39 -14.05
CA ILE A 52 -12.77 10.80 -13.07
C ILE A 52 -13.50 10.50 -11.75
N LEU A 53 -14.28 11.47 -11.25
CA LEU A 53 -15.03 11.28 -10.00
C LEU A 53 -16.15 10.24 -10.17
N GLN A 54 -16.83 10.20 -11.32
CA GLN A 54 -17.83 9.16 -11.59
C GLN A 54 -17.21 7.77 -11.68
N ALA A 55 -16.05 7.62 -12.32
CA ALA A 55 -15.33 6.33 -12.34
C ALA A 55 -14.94 5.88 -10.93
N ALA A 56 -14.53 6.80 -10.06
CA ALA A 56 -14.23 6.52 -8.66
C ALA A 56 -15.48 6.06 -7.87
N ASP A 57 -16.64 6.68 -8.10
CA ASP A 57 -17.92 6.27 -7.52
C ASP A 57 -18.33 4.86 -7.99
N ASP A 58 -17.98 4.50 -9.23
CA ASP A 58 -18.20 3.17 -9.81
C ASP A 58 -17.14 2.13 -9.36
N GLY A 59 -16.14 2.53 -8.57
CA GLY A 59 -15.12 1.68 -7.96
C GLY A 59 -13.74 1.71 -8.63
N ASP A 60 -13.54 2.46 -9.72
CA ASP A 60 -12.23 2.68 -10.33
C ASP A 60 -11.61 4.00 -9.85
N ILE A 61 -10.87 3.92 -8.76
CA ILE A 61 -10.20 5.05 -8.10
C ILE A 61 -8.86 5.42 -8.71
N THR A 62 -8.41 4.73 -9.76
CA THR A 62 -7.04 4.85 -10.30
C THR A 62 -6.73 6.27 -10.76
N GLU A 63 -7.59 6.86 -11.61
CA GLU A 63 -7.38 8.22 -12.12
C GLU A 63 -7.59 9.29 -11.04
N GLN A 64 -8.50 9.06 -10.08
CA GLN A 64 -8.72 9.94 -8.95
C GLN A 64 -7.47 10.01 -8.06
N HIS A 65 -6.87 8.86 -7.77
CA HIS A 65 -5.65 8.78 -6.96
C HIS A 65 -4.48 9.53 -7.62
N VAL A 66 -4.28 9.34 -8.93
CA VAL A 66 -3.26 10.08 -9.71
C VAL A 66 -3.52 11.58 -9.70
N LEU A 67 -4.79 11.99 -9.83
CA LEU A 67 -5.18 13.41 -9.77
C LEU A 67 -4.85 14.03 -8.41
N PHE A 68 -5.17 13.35 -7.31
CA PHE A 68 -4.92 13.88 -5.97
C PHE A 68 -3.42 13.99 -5.68
N ALA A 69 -2.62 13.01 -6.10
CA ALA A 69 -1.17 13.07 -6.00
C ALA A 69 -0.58 14.25 -6.79
N ASP A 70 -1.05 14.47 -8.03
CA ASP A 70 -0.61 15.61 -8.84
C ASP A 70 -1.05 16.97 -8.24
N MET A 71 -2.20 17.02 -7.56
CA MET A 71 -2.63 18.21 -6.82
C MET A 71 -1.71 18.49 -5.62
N GLU A 72 -1.30 17.46 -4.87
CA GLU A 72 -0.36 17.60 -3.75
C GLU A 72 1.00 18.10 -4.25
N ASP A 73 1.53 17.51 -5.32
CA ASP A 73 2.82 17.89 -5.90
C ASP A 73 2.86 19.33 -6.43
N ARG A 74 1.73 19.86 -6.93
CA ARG A 74 1.67 21.20 -7.55
C ARG A 74 1.24 22.29 -6.59
N CYS A 75 0.59 21.96 -5.49
CA CYS A 75 0.09 22.92 -4.54
C CYS A 75 0.86 22.82 -3.22
N GLU A 76 1.91 23.63 -3.08
CA GLU A 76 2.76 23.67 -1.87
C GLU A 76 1.94 23.88 -0.57
N HIS A 77 0.86 24.67 -0.64
CA HIS A 77 0.01 24.89 0.51
C HIS A 77 -0.75 23.61 0.90
N LEU A 78 -1.30 22.89 -0.08
CA LEU A 78 -1.99 21.62 0.14
C LEU A 78 -1.01 20.57 0.71
N ALA A 79 0.16 20.41 0.09
CA ALA A 79 1.22 19.54 0.58
C ALA A 79 1.61 19.84 2.03
N ALA A 80 1.78 21.13 2.37
CA ALA A 80 2.14 21.56 3.73
C ALA A 80 1.04 21.22 4.76
N GLU A 81 -0.24 21.42 4.42
CA GLU A 81 -1.35 21.10 5.32
C GLU A 81 -1.56 19.58 5.49
N ILE A 82 -1.41 18.79 4.42
CA ILE A 82 -1.42 17.32 4.50
C ILE A 82 -0.24 16.84 5.35
N ALA A 83 0.98 17.31 5.08
CA ALA A 83 2.16 16.94 5.84
C ALA A 83 2.04 17.32 7.34
N LYS A 84 1.42 18.44 7.67
CA LYS A 84 1.14 18.82 9.05
C LYS A 84 0.22 17.82 9.75
N ARG A 85 -0.85 17.39 9.07
CA ARG A 85 -1.79 16.38 9.59
C ARG A 85 -1.14 15.02 9.76
N LYS A 86 -0.36 14.57 8.77
CA LYS A 86 0.41 13.31 8.86
C LYS A 86 1.35 13.32 10.09
N ARG A 87 2.13 14.39 10.26
CA ARG A 87 3.06 14.52 11.39
C ARG A 87 2.35 14.63 12.74
N ALA A 88 1.14 15.17 12.79
CA ALA A 88 0.36 15.22 14.02
C ALA A 88 0.03 13.82 14.56
N LEU A 89 -0.08 12.80 13.70
CA LEU A 89 -0.27 11.41 14.15
C LEU A 89 0.91 10.88 14.95
N LEU A 90 2.14 11.34 14.65
CA LEU A 90 3.35 10.91 15.37
C LEU A 90 3.44 11.48 16.79
N THR A 91 2.62 12.50 17.12
CA THR A 91 2.56 13.09 18.46
C THR A 91 1.52 12.43 19.35
N LEU A 92 0.72 11.51 18.80
CA LEU A 92 -0.30 10.79 19.55
C LEU A 92 0.30 9.55 20.21
N ASP A 93 0.01 9.35 21.47
CA ASP A 93 0.29 8.10 22.15
C ASP A 93 -0.70 7.04 21.65
N TRP A 94 -0.18 5.92 21.17
CA TRP A 94 -0.98 4.80 20.71
C TRP A 94 -0.63 3.52 21.48
N GLU A 95 -1.61 2.66 21.65
CA GLU A 95 -1.48 1.43 22.41
C GLU A 95 -2.21 0.28 21.72
N ILE A 96 -1.59 -0.90 21.72
CA ILE A 96 -2.22 -2.13 21.24
C ILE A 96 -2.95 -2.78 22.39
N LEU A 97 -4.28 -2.77 22.31
CA LEU A 97 -5.16 -3.37 23.32
C LEU A 97 -5.65 -4.76 22.89
N PRO A 98 -5.84 -5.68 23.85
CA PRO A 98 -6.46 -6.97 23.56
C PRO A 98 -7.90 -6.77 23.08
N GLY A 99 -8.30 -7.49 22.02
CA GLY A 99 -9.65 -7.35 21.41
C GLY A 99 -10.80 -7.77 22.36
N ARG A 100 -10.52 -8.53 23.42
CA ARG A 100 -11.48 -8.86 24.49
C ARG A 100 -10.79 -8.68 25.84
N ALA A 101 -11.38 -7.86 26.68
CA ALA A 101 -10.95 -7.69 28.07
C ALA A 101 -11.09 -9.02 28.83
N LYS A 102 -10.07 -9.37 29.63
CA LYS A 102 -10.02 -10.58 30.47
C LYS A 102 -9.90 -11.93 29.72
N ASP A 103 -9.60 -11.93 28.43
CA ASP A 103 -9.30 -13.15 27.68
C ASP A 103 -7.77 -13.32 27.58
N LYS A 104 -7.23 -14.34 28.25
CA LYS A 104 -5.79 -14.66 28.27
C LYS A 104 -5.21 -14.89 26.86
N ARG A 105 -6.03 -15.42 25.94
CA ARG A 105 -5.59 -15.64 24.56
C ARG A 105 -5.48 -14.30 23.82
N ALA A 106 -6.43 -13.39 24.01
CA ALA A 106 -6.38 -12.06 23.42
C ALA A 106 -5.23 -11.23 24.00
N GLU A 107 -4.91 -11.37 25.28
CA GLU A 107 -3.74 -10.76 25.92
C GLU A 107 -2.44 -11.29 25.32
N GLY A 108 -2.32 -12.61 25.12
CA GLY A 108 -1.16 -13.24 24.48
C GLY A 108 -0.95 -12.76 23.05
N VAL A 109 -2.02 -12.63 22.27
CA VAL A 109 -1.96 -12.10 20.91
C VAL A 109 -1.52 -10.62 20.91
N ALA A 110 -2.10 -9.81 21.78
CA ALA A 110 -1.72 -8.39 21.90
C ALA A 110 -0.25 -8.22 22.30
N ALA A 111 0.27 -9.07 23.21
CA ALA A 111 1.66 -9.05 23.60
C ALA A 111 2.59 -9.42 22.43
N ALA A 112 2.25 -10.48 21.67
CA ALA A 112 3.01 -10.88 20.49
C ALA A 112 3.03 -9.79 19.40
N VAL A 113 1.91 -9.10 19.19
CA VAL A 113 1.84 -7.98 18.23
C VAL A 113 2.70 -6.81 18.70
N ARG A 114 2.67 -6.45 20.00
CA ARG A 114 3.56 -5.40 20.54
C ARG A 114 5.03 -5.73 20.30
N GLU A 115 5.43 -6.97 20.58
CA GLU A 115 6.80 -7.43 20.34
C GLU A 115 7.22 -7.27 18.87
N GLN A 116 6.32 -7.55 17.92
CA GLN A 116 6.60 -7.33 16.49
C GLN A 116 6.76 -5.85 16.16
N PHE A 117 5.93 -4.97 16.71
CA PHE A 117 6.07 -3.53 16.52
C PHE A 117 7.34 -2.95 17.15
N ASP A 118 7.78 -3.49 18.29
CA ASP A 118 9.03 -3.08 18.95
C ASP A 118 10.28 -3.46 18.13
N ILE A 119 10.19 -4.51 17.32
CA ILE A 119 11.28 -4.97 16.44
C ILE A 119 11.35 -4.13 15.15
N LEU A 120 10.27 -3.47 14.75
CA LEU A 120 10.25 -2.64 13.54
C LEU A 120 11.20 -1.44 13.66
N PRO A 121 12.17 -1.31 12.73
CA PRO A 121 13.19 -0.26 12.83
C PRO A 121 12.61 1.15 12.62
N THR A 122 11.45 1.28 11.95
CA THR A 122 10.88 2.55 11.51
C THR A 122 9.36 2.60 11.62
N THR A 123 8.83 2.38 12.83
CA THR A 123 7.38 2.47 13.09
C THR A 123 6.81 3.85 12.72
N SER A 124 7.62 4.92 12.85
CA SER A 124 7.20 6.27 12.46
C SER A 124 7.00 6.41 10.96
N ASP A 125 7.85 5.80 10.15
CA ASP A 125 7.72 5.84 8.69
C ASP A 125 6.48 5.05 8.25
N LEU A 126 6.25 3.88 8.85
CA LEU A 126 5.03 3.09 8.66
C LEU A 126 3.76 3.92 8.92
N LEU A 127 3.73 4.67 10.02
CA LEU A 127 2.59 5.52 10.35
C LEU A 127 2.42 6.69 9.37
N LEU A 128 3.52 7.27 8.87
CA LEU A 128 3.48 8.31 7.85
C LEU A 128 2.97 7.80 6.51
N ASP A 129 3.40 6.61 6.09
CA ASP A 129 2.95 5.98 4.85
C ASP A 129 1.45 5.60 4.92
N LEU A 130 1.00 5.06 6.06
CA LEU A 130 -0.43 4.83 6.30
C LEU A 130 -1.24 6.14 6.33
N ALA A 131 -0.63 7.22 6.78
CA ALA A 131 -1.26 8.54 6.84
C ALA A 131 -1.49 9.17 5.46
N ASP A 132 -0.94 8.61 4.37
CA ASP A 132 -1.29 8.99 3.00
C ASP A 132 -2.78 8.80 2.71
N GLY A 133 -3.42 7.87 3.41
CA GLY A 133 -4.87 7.70 3.39
C GLY A 133 -5.67 8.95 3.78
N ILE A 134 -5.07 9.92 4.48
CA ILE A 134 -5.74 11.21 4.83
C ILE A 134 -6.06 12.02 3.57
N GLY A 135 -5.13 12.05 2.59
CA GLY A 135 -5.31 12.78 1.34
C GLY A 135 -6.00 11.96 0.26
N HIS A 136 -5.70 10.67 0.20
CA HIS A 136 -6.12 9.79 -0.90
C HIS A 136 -7.33 8.91 -0.59
N GLY A 137 -7.80 8.89 0.66
CA GLY A 137 -8.94 8.09 1.11
C GLY A 137 -8.58 6.66 1.52
N PHE A 138 -7.43 6.14 1.10
CA PHE A 138 -6.89 4.84 1.53
C PHE A 138 -5.37 4.85 1.43
N ALA A 139 -4.72 3.96 2.17
CA ALA A 139 -3.32 3.61 2.02
C ALA A 139 -3.19 2.09 2.14
N ALA A 140 -2.26 1.49 1.39
CA ALA A 140 -2.02 0.07 1.40
C ALA A 140 -0.52 -0.19 1.59
N LEU A 141 -0.20 -1.13 2.48
CA LEU A 141 1.15 -1.59 2.74
C LEU A 141 1.22 -3.10 2.56
N GLU A 142 2.34 -3.58 2.07
CA GLU A 142 2.63 -4.99 1.97
C GLU A 142 3.51 -5.43 3.14
N ILE A 143 3.16 -6.57 3.75
CA ILE A 143 3.95 -7.16 4.83
C ILE A 143 4.89 -8.21 4.23
N GLU A 144 6.19 -7.96 4.28
CA GLU A 144 7.20 -8.93 3.93
C GLU A 144 7.66 -9.71 5.17
N TRP A 145 7.48 -11.04 5.13
CA TRP A 145 7.92 -11.92 6.21
C TRP A 145 9.28 -12.52 5.90
N THR A 146 10.26 -12.32 6.76
CA THR A 146 11.56 -12.98 6.64
C THR A 146 11.67 -14.16 7.59
N GLN A 147 12.34 -15.24 7.13
CA GLN A 147 12.56 -16.43 7.96
C GLN A 147 13.58 -16.22 9.11
N THR A 148 14.25 -15.10 9.15
CA THR A 148 15.29 -14.77 10.14
C THR A 148 14.72 -14.14 11.42
N GLY A 149 13.41 -14.20 11.66
CA GLY A 149 12.78 -13.83 12.91
C GLY A 149 12.42 -12.36 13.07
N GLY A 150 12.29 -11.62 11.98
CA GLY A 150 11.82 -10.24 11.98
C GLY A 150 10.69 -9.98 10.99
N LEU A 151 9.78 -9.08 11.38
CA LEU A 151 8.80 -8.47 10.50
C LEU A 151 9.48 -7.31 9.76
N HIS A 152 9.43 -7.31 8.44
CA HIS A 152 9.79 -6.15 7.60
C HIS A 152 8.53 -5.65 6.91
N ILE A 153 8.33 -4.35 6.93
CA ILE A 153 7.23 -3.64 6.25
C ILE A 153 7.85 -2.66 5.28
#